data_b92eb1b7dafe6162fc6bcc388482aa43
#
_entry.id   b92eb1b7dafe6162fc6bcc388482aa43
#
_cell.length_a   1.000
_cell.length_b   1.000
_cell.length_c   1.000
_cell.angle_alpha   90.00
_cell.angle_beta   90.00
_cell.angle_gamma   90.00
#
_symmetry.space_group_name_H-M   'P 1'
#
loop_
_entity.id
_entity.type
_entity.pdbx_description
1 polymer ?
#
loop_
_entity_poly.entity_id
_entity_poly.type
_entity_poly.pdbx_seq_one_letter_code
_entity_poly.pdbx_strand_id
1 'polypeptide(L)'
;MTQWFTIARVLPERLGLNGSSASAEILAKSLREMGHEVSVVDVHGPADAPGSVDIVTVGSGSSSQVSPAATELIGLVRVFSQWKKSGAQWVAIGMGWDLLGESLITADGDSVPGAGVFPSRADYRPGRFSGEVHGLDEQGRESAGYINHLGHSELLAGATPLMTLENPPEGLPSEEGLRAPHLFATRVGGPALALNPHWAMDIVRETLTSRGLTPEPGEFHQRVEAAASKARSLIIQRLQSRR
;
A
#
# COMPACT_ATOMS: atom_id res chain seq x y z
N MET A 1 6.08 3.11 -27.29
CA MET A 1 6.89 4.35 -27.12
C MET A 1 7.30 4.48 -25.66
N THR A 2 8.58 4.81 -25.40
CA THR A 2 9.07 5.09 -24.04
C THR A 2 8.39 6.33 -23.48
N GLN A 3 7.88 6.24 -22.26
CA GLN A 3 7.24 7.33 -21.53
C GLN A 3 7.98 7.56 -20.20
N TRP A 4 7.85 8.76 -19.64
CA TRP A 4 8.40 9.13 -18.35
C TRP A 4 7.32 9.05 -17.27
N PHE A 5 7.64 8.38 -16.16
CA PHE A 5 6.78 8.27 -14.98
C PHE A 5 7.47 8.82 -13.75
N THR A 6 6.70 9.44 -12.87
CA THR A 6 7.18 9.94 -11.58
C THR A 6 6.46 9.23 -10.46
N ILE A 7 7.22 8.62 -9.55
CA ILE A 7 6.72 8.01 -8.33
C ILE A 7 7.15 8.86 -7.16
N ALA A 8 6.20 9.40 -6.40
CA ALA A 8 6.47 10.06 -5.13
C ALA A 8 6.54 9.04 -4.01
N ARG A 9 7.64 9.02 -3.25
CA ARG A 9 7.79 8.26 -2.02
C ARG A 9 7.72 9.22 -0.85
N VAL A 10 6.61 9.19 -0.11
CA VAL A 10 6.28 10.21 0.89
C VAL A 10 6.80 9.80 2.26
N LEU A 11 7.54 10.67 2.91
CA LEU A 11 8.11 10.55 4.26
C LEU A 11 8.87 9.22 4.48
N PRO A 12 9.81 8.81 3.61
CA PRO A 12 10.43 7.50 3.68
C PRO A 12 11.20 7.24 4.98
N GLU A 13 11.75 8.27 5.63
CA GLU A 13 12.48 8.13 6.91
C GLU A 13 11.53 7.83 8.08
N ARG A 14 10.27 8.30 8.02
CA ARG A 14 9.26 8.04 9.04
C ARG A 14 8.43 6.81 8.74
N LEU A 15 8.11 6.62 7.47
CA LEU A 15 7.17 5.62 6.97
C LEU A 15 7.85 4.62 6.02
N GLY A 16 9.09 4.20 6.35
CA GLY A 16 9.87 3.24 5.58
C GLY A 16 10.20 1.94 6.32
N LEU A 17 9.56 1.70 7.48
CA LEU A 17 9.88 0.57 8.35
C LEU A 17 9.61 -0.79 7.67
N ASN A 18 10.44 -1.78 7.99
CA ASN A 18 10.28 -3.18 7.54
C ASN A 18 10.19 -3.35 6.02
N GLY A 19 10.82 -2.47 5.24
CA GLY A 19 10.82 -2.56 3.78
C GLY A 19 9.53 -2.08 3.10
N SER A 20 8.62 -1.43 3.82
CA SER A 20 7.38 -0.88 3.24
C SER A 20 7.64 0.22 2.20
N SER A 21 8.76 0.96 2.33
CA SER A 21 9.21 1.95 1.33
C SER A 21 9.66 1.32 0.00
N ALA A 22 9.95 0.00 -0.02
CA ALA A 22 10.34 -0.71 -1.24
C ALA A 22 9.21 -0.75 -2.30
N SER A 23 7.97 -0.40 -1.94
CA SER A 23 6.85 -0.34 -2.89
C SER A 23 7.16 0.57 -4.07
N ALA A 24 7.79 1.74 -3.84
CA ALA A 24 8.21 2.65 -4.91
C ALA A 24 9.19 2.00 -5.88
N GLU A 25 10.22 1.31 -5.36
CA GLU A 25 11.25 0.66 -6.16
C GLU A 25 10.69 -0.52 -6.96
N ILE A 26 9.78 -1.30 -6.38
CA ILE A 26 9.13 -2.44 -7.04
C ILE A 26 8.31 -1.95 -8.23
N LEU A 27 7.50 -0.90 -8.05
CA LEU A 27 6.69 -0.30 -9.10
C LEU A 27 7.57 0.35 -10.18
N ALA A 28 8.61 1.07 -9.77
CA ALA A 28 9.58 1.66 -10.70
C ALA A 28 10.28 0.59 -11.55
N LYS A 29 10.72 -0.51 -10.91
CA LYS A 29 11.35 -1.63 -11.62
C LYS A 29 10.38 -2.27 -12.60
N SER A 30 9.12 -2.50 -12.22
CA SER A 30 8.11 -3.07 -13.11
C SER A 30 7.89 -2.20 -14.36
N LEU A 31 7.77 -0.88 -14.21
CA LEU A 31 7.61 0.04 -15.32
C LEU A 31 8.86 0.08 -16.23
N ARG A 32 10.07 0.09 -15.63
CA ARG A 32 11.33 0.07 -16.38
C ARG A 32 11.50 -1.21 -17.21
N GLU A 33 11.09 -2.36 -16.68
CA GLU A 33 11.11 -3.64 -17.41
C GLU A 33 10.08 -3.72 -18.54
N MET A 34 9.13 -2.78 -18.58
CA MET A 34 8.22 -2.56 -19.71
C MET A 34 8.72 -1.49 -20.69
N GLY A 35 9.96 -1.01 -20.53
CA GLY A 35 10.60 -0.06 -21.46
C GLY A 35 10.29 1.41 -21.19
N HIS A 36 9.88 1.75 -19.98
CA HIS A 36 9.60 3.13 -19.57
C HIS A 36 10.74 3.72 -18.72
N GLU A 37 10.85 5.05 -18.71
CA GLU A 37 11.74 5.79 -17.82
C GLU A 37 10.99 6.15 -16.53
N VAL A 38 11.63 5.99 -15.38
CA VAL A 38 10.97 6.22 -14.07
C VAL A 38 11.89 6.97 -13.13
N SER A 39 11.40 8.09 -12.61
CA SER A 39 11.98 8.80 -11.46
C SER A 39 11.23 8.43 -10.17
N VAL A 40 11.98 8.11 -9.13
CA VAL A 40 11.46 8.01 -7.75
C VAL A 40 11.93 9.24 -7.01
N VAL A 41 11.00 10.01 -6.44
CA VAL A 41 11.27 11.27 -5.74
C VAL A 41 10.84 11.14 -4.29
N ASP A 42 11.75 11.38 -3.37
CA ASP A 42 11.46 11.45 -1.94
C ASP A 42 10.82 12.78 -1.61
N VAL A 43 9.70 12.74 -0.90
CA VAL A 43 8.91 13.92 -0.53
C VAL A 43 8.83 14.01 0.99
N HIS A 44 9.52 14.98 1.55
CA HIS A 44 9.58 15.26 2.99
C HIS A 44 8.64 16.39 3.40
N GLY A 45 8.20 17.19 2.41
CA GLY A 45 7.32 18.32 2.64
C GLY A 45 6.83 18.96 1.33
N PRO A 46 6.04 20.04 1.41
CA PRO A 46 5.50 20.69 0.21
C PRO A 46 6.56 21.25 -0.74
N ALA A 47 7.74 21.62 -0.22
CA ALA A 47 8.82 22.19 -1.02
C ALA A 47 9.49 21.17 -1.95
N ASP A 48 9.50 19.91 -1.57
CA ASP A 48 10.12 18.81 -2.33
C ASP A 48 9.14 18.15 -3.30
N ALA A 49 7.85 18.50 -3.19
CA ALA A 49 6.78 17.82 -3.90
C ALA A 49 6.78 18.17 -5.39
N PRO A 50 6.88 17.17 -6.30
CA PRO A 50 6.72 17.41 -7.74
C PRO A 50 5.33 17.98 -8.06
N GLY A 51 5.26 18.81 -9.11
CA GLY A 51 3.99 19.38 -9.56
C GLY A 51 2.97 18.36 -10.03
N SER A 52 3.43 17.20 -10.54
CA SER A 52 2.61 16.05 -10.92
C SER A 52 3.35 14.75 -10.65
N VAL A 53 2.61 13.71 -10.35
CA VAL A 53 3.11 12.34 -10.14
C VAL A 53 2.13 11.33 -10.73
N ASP A 54 2.63 10.16 -11.07
CA ASP A 54 1.82 9.05 -11.57
C ASP A 54 1.42 8.09 -10.44
N ILE A 55 2.33 7.86 -9.51
CA ILE A 55 2.12 6.97 -8.37
C ILE A 55 2.63 7.69 -7.11
N VAL A 56 1.87 7.55 -6.03
CA VAL A 56 2.25 7.98 -4.68
C VAL A 56 2.38 6.74 -3.81
N THR A 57 3.51 6.58 -3.12
CA THR A 57 3.71 5.49 -2.16
C THR A 57 3.93 6.04 -0.76
N VAL A 58 3.22 5.46 0.22
CA VAL A 58 3.35 5.78 1.64
C VAL A 58 3.49 4.48 2.40
N GLY A 59 4.61 4.28 3.04
CA GLY A 59 4.91 3.06 3.77
C GLY A 59 4.40 3.07 5.21
N SER A 60 5.02 2.25 6.07
CA SER A 60 4.62 2.08 7.48
C SER A 60 5.71 2.57 8.42
N GLY A 61 5.31 3.01 9.61
CA GLY A 61 6.20 3.46 10.67
C GLY A 61 5.96 2.75 12.01
N SER A 62 6.74 3.11 13.03
CA SER A 62 6.50 2.69 14.41
C SER A 62 5.43 3.56 15.07
N SER A 63 4.84 3.09 16.17
CA SER A 63 3.80 3.83 16.91
C SER A 63 4.24 5.23 17.33
N SER A 64 5.54 5.44 17.62
CA SER A 64 6.10 6.76 17.95
C SER A 64 6.07 7.75 16.78
N GLN A 65 5.87 7.28 15.57
CA GLN A 65 5.79 8.11 14.36
C GLN A 65 4.36 8.58 14.04
N VAL A 66 3.32 8.11 14.75
CA VAL A 66 1.92 8.49 14.46
C VAL A 66 1.75 10.01 14.43
N SER A 67 2.02 10.69 15.55
CA SER A 67 1.82 12.15 15.63
C SER A 67 2.75 12.96 14.73
N PRO A 68 4.08 12.69 14.66
CA PRO A 68 4.95 13.41 13.73
C PRO A 68 4.55 13.21 12.28
N ALA A 69 4.30 11.98 11.84
CA ALA A 69 3.92 11.70 10.46
C ALA A 69 2.55 12.29 10.11
N ALA A 70 1.56 12.22 11.01
CA ALA A 70 0.26 12.86 10.80
C ALA A 70 0.40 14.37 10.55
N THR A 71 1.21 15.06 11.37
CA THR A 71 1.44 16.50 11.22
C THR A 71 2.04 16.82 9.84
N GLU A 72 3.06 16.08 9.42
CA GLU A 72 3.72 16.28 8.12
C GLU A 72 2.80 15.94 6.95
N LEU A 73 2.01 14.86 7.03
CA LEU A 73 1.05 14.49 5.99
C LEU A 73 -0.07 15.54 5.86
N ILE A 74 -0.56 16.10 6.96
CA ILE A 74 -1.52 17.22 6.94
C ILE A 74 -0.93 18.44 6.22
N GLY A 75 0.36 18.72 6.41
CA GLY A 75 1.07 19.76 5.66
C GLY A 75 1.07 19.56 4.14
N LEU A 76 0.93 18.31 3.69
CA LEU A 76 0.91 17.91 2.28
C LEU A 76 -0.50 17.84 1.65
N VAL A 77 -1.58 18.05 2.39
CA VAL A 77 -2.97 17.86 1.92
C VAL A 77 -3.29 18.63 0.63
N ARG A 78 -2.77 19.84 0.47
CA ARG A 78 -2.95 20.63 -0.76
C ARG A 78 -2.26 19.98 -1.97
N VAL A 79 -1.05 19.46 -1.77
CA VAL A 79 -0.30 18.70 -2.78
C VAL A 79 -1.05 17.42 -3.13
N PHE A 80 -1.50 16.68 -2.13
CA PHE A 80 -2.28 15.44 -2.30
C PHE A 80 -3.57 15.69 -3.09
N SER A 81 -4.26 16.79 -2.81
CA SER A 81 -5.46 17.17 -3.57
C SER A 81 -5.15 17.43 -5.05
N GLN A 82 -3.98 18.01 -5.37
CA GLN A 82 -3.57 18.21 -6.77
C GLN A 82 -3.24 16.89 -7.44
N TRP A 83 -2.46 16.02 -6.80
CA TRP A 83 -2.09 14.71 -7.32
C TRP A 83 -3.31 13.79 -7.50
N LYS A 84 -4.26 13.83 -6.56
CA LYS A 84 -5.52 13.08 -6.67
C LYS A 84 -6.36 13.57 -7.87
N LYS A 85 -6.45 14.87 -8.09
CA LYS A 85 -7.16 15.46 -9.25
C LYS A 85 -6.49 15.13 -10.58
N SER A 86 -5.16 14.96 -10.62
CA SER A 86 -4.43 14.53 -11.81
C SER A 86 -4.50 13.03 -12.08
N GLY A 87 -5.18 12.24 -11.23
CA GLY A 87 -5.37 10.81 -11.44
C GLY A 87 -4.19 9.94 -10.97
N ALA A 88 -3.35 10.44 -10.06
CA ALA A 88 -2.27 9.65 -9.49
C ALA A 88 -2.80 8.37 -8.78
N GLN A 89 -2.08 7.26 -8.93
CA GLN A 89 -2.33 6.03 -8.18
C GLN A 89 -1.74 6.14 -6.78
N TRP A 90 -2.47 5.71 -5.77
CA TRP A 90 -2.05 5.77 -4.37
C TRP A 90 -1.83 4.38 -3.80
N VAL A 91 -0.68 4.17 -3.22
CA VAL A 91 -0.27 2.90 -2.60
C VAL A 91 0.13 3.16 -1.17
N ALA A 92 -0.61 2.63 -0.21
CA ALA A 92 -0.36 2.84 1.20
C ALA A 92 -0.21 1.51 1.95
N ILE A 93 0.82 1.42 2.80
CA ILE A 93 1.11 0.22 3.59
C ILE A 93 1.01 0.54 5.08
N GLY A 94 0.24 -0.26 5.82
CA GLY A 94 0.16 -0.19 7.27
C GLY A 94 -0.20 1.21 7.79
N MET A 95 0.64 1.80 8.65
CA MET A 95 0.40 3.12 9.23
C MET A 95 0.20 4.23 8.18
N GLY A 96 0.86 4.13 7.02
CA GLY A 96 0.64 5.10 5.94
C GLY A 96 -0.82 5.11 5.47
N TRP A 97 -1.45 3.93 5.38
CA TRP A 97 -2.89 3.85 5.09
C TRP A 97 -3.72 4.50 6.19
N ASP A 98 -3.43 4.18 7.46
CA ASP A 98 -4.17 4.71 8.61
C ASP A 98 -4.16 6.24 8.65
N LEU A 99 -2.98 6.84 8.42
CA LEU A 99 -2.78 8.30 8.44
C LEU A 99 -3.28 9.00 7.18
N LEU A 100 -3.41 8.29 6.07
CA LEU A 100 -4.02 8.81 4.84
C LEU A 100 -5.56 8.64 4.82
N GLY A 101 -6.14 7.94 5.79
CA GLY A 101 -7.58 7.85 6.03
C GLY A 101 -8.19 9.19 6.47
N GLU A 102 -9.45 9.17 6.92
CA GLU A 102 -10.13 10.36 7.46
C GLU A 102 -9.65 10.67 8.89
N SER A 103 -9.46 9.64 9.71
CA SER A 103 -9.04 9.77 11.11
C SER A 103 -8.45 8.47 11.64
N LEU A 104 -7.67 8.60 12.71
CA LEU A 104 -7.12 7.51 13.49
C LEU A 104 -7.44 7.74 14.97
N ILE A 105 -7.97 6.73 15.66
CA ILE A 105 -8.05 6.70 17.13
C ILE A 105 -6.82 5.95 17.65
N THR A 106 -6.02 6.58 18.49
CA THR A 106 -4.81 5.97 19.07
C THR A 106 -5.18 4.90 20.11
N ALA A 107 -4.21 4.12 20.56
CA ALA A 107 -4.42 3.14 21.63
C ALA A 107 -4.89 3.78 22.95
N ASP A 108 -4.50 5.02 23.21
CA ASP A 108 -4.89 5.79 24.39
C ASP A 108 -6.27 6.47 24.23
N GLY A 109 -6.87 6.36 23.05
CA GLY A 109 -8.20 6.91 22.75
C GLY A 109 -8.19 8.33 22.15
N ASP A 110 -7.02 8.91 21.91
CA ASP A 110 -6.92 10.22 21.28
C ASP A 110 -7.28 10.15 19.79
N SER A 111 -7.94 11.18 19.29
CA SER A 111 -8.27 11.32 17.88
C SER A 111 -7.19 12.09 17.13
N VAL A 112 -6.63 11.47 16.10
CA VAL A 112 -5.66 12.07 15.19
C VAL A 112 -6.34 12.27 13.82
N PRO A 113 -6.37 13.50 13.27
CA PRO A 113 -6.91 13.71 11.94
C PRO A 113 -6.02 13.05 10.89
N GLY A 114 -6.62 12.40 9.90
CA GLY A 114 -5.93 11.87 8.75
C GLY A 114 -5.88 12.86 7.59
N ALA A 115 -5.15 12.52 6.54
CA ALA A 115 -5.02 13.38 5.35
C ALA A 115 -6.21 13.29 4.38
N GLY A 116 -7.20 12.41 4.62
CA GLY A 116 -8.44 12.32 3.84
C GLY A 116 -8.27 11.83 2.40
N VAL A 117 -7.24 11.05 2.11
CA VAL A 117 -6.98 10.47 0.79
C VAL A 117 -7.79 9.20 0.60
N PHE A 118 -7.78 8.32 1.60
CA PHE A 118 -8.46 7.02 1.59
C PHE A 118 -9.81 7.10 2.33
N PRO A 119 -10.87 6.48 1.80
CA PRO A 119 -12.16 6.40 2.48
C PRO A 119 -12.12 5.32 3.57
N SER A 120 -11.46 5.63 4.67
CA SER A 120 -11.30 4.73 5.82
C SER A 120 -11.04 5.48 7.11
N ARG A 121 -11.30 4.82 8.24
CA ARG A 121 -10.98 5.28 9.60
C ARG A 121 -10.25 4.17 10.33
N ALA A 122 -9.17 4.50 11.02
CA ALA A 122 -8.40 3.54 11.79
C ALA A 122 -8.70 3.64 13.29
N ASP A 123 -8.66 2.48 13.99
CA ASP A 123 -8.82 2.39 15.43
C ASP A 123 -7.76 1.46 16.01
N TYR A 124 -6.86 1.97 16.85
CA TYR A 124 -5.76 1.23 17.46
C TYR A 124 -6.10 0.64 18.86
N ARG A 125 -7.27 0.97 19.42
CA ARG A 125 -7.70 0.47 20.74
C ARG A 125 -7.80 -1.04 20.86
N PRO A 126 -8.20 -1.80 19.82
CA PRO A 126 -8.21 -3.27 19.90
C PRO A 126 -6.86 -3.92 20.19
N GLY A 127 -5.76 -3.16 20.07
CA GLY A 127 -4.41 -3.65 20.36
C GLY A 127 -3.67 -4.14 19.13
N ARG A 128 -2.61 -4.94 19.36
CA ARG A 128 -1.71 -5.38 18.29
C ARG A 128 -2.11 -6.74 17.73
N PHE A 129 -2.14 -6.78 16.40
CA PHE A 129 -2.29 -8.03 15.64
C PHE A 129 -0.96 -8.35 14.94
N SER A 130 -0.53 -9.60 15.03
CA SER A 130 0.68 -10.06 14.34
C SER A 130 0.57 -11.52 13.94
N GLY A 131 1.06 -11.85 12.76
CA GLY A 131 1.08 -13.23 12.26
C GLY A 131 1.18 -13.31 10.76
N GLU A 132 1.45 -14.51 10.28
CA GLU A 132 1.31 -14.84 8.87
C GLU A 132 -0.17 -14.85 8.50
N VAL A 133 -0.50 -14.35 7.33
CA VAL A 133 -1.86 -14.30 6.78
C VAL A 133 -1.89 -14.79 5.35
N HIS A 134 -3.03 -15.36 4.98
CA HIS A 134 -3.36 -15.78 3.63
C HIS A 134 -4.80 -15.39 3.34
N GLY A 135 -5.09 -14.98 2.12
CA GLY A 135 -6.43 -14.61 1.71
C GLY A 135 -6.58 -14.62 0.19
N LEU A 136 -7.82 -14.44 -0.25
CA LEU A 136 -8.21 -14.39 -1.65
C LEU A 136 -8.78 -13.02 -1.97
N ASP A 137 -8.40 -12.46 -3.12
CA ASP A 137 -9.04 -11.28 -3.67
C ASP A 137 -10.35 -11.62 -4.40
N GLU A 138 -11.06 -10.61 -4.91
CA GLU A 138 -12.33 -10.79 -5.65
C GLU A 138 -12.18 -11.63 -6.92
N GLN A 139 -10.96 -11.73 -7.48
CA GLN A 139 -10.65 -12.56 -8.64
C GLN A 139 -10.23 -13.98 -8.24
N GLY A 140 -10.22 -14.32 -6.95
CA GLY A 140 -9.79 -15.62 -6.44
C GLY A 140 -8.27 -15.81 -6.47
N ARG A 141 -7.48 -14.75 -6.59
CA ARG A 141 -6.01 -14.82 -6.57
C ARG A 141 -5.50 -14.88 -5.13
N GLU A 142 -4.63 -15.84 -4.89
CA GLU A 142 -4.01 -16.03 -3.58
C GLU A 142 -3.00 -14.93 -3.25
N SER A 143 -3.16 -14.36 -2.08
CA SER A 143 -2.22 -13.41 -1.48
C SER A 143 -1.82 -13.89 -0.11
N ALA A 144 -0.56 -13.67 0.27
CA ALA A 144 -0.06 -14.03 1.58
C ALA A 144 0.97 -13.02 2.07
N GLY A 145 1.23 -13.04 3.36
CA GLY A 145 2.27 -12.22 3.95
C GLY A 145 2.26 -12.25 5.46
N TYR A 146 2.78 -11.21 6.05
CA TYR A 146 2.85 -11.03 7.49
C TYR A 146 2.25 -9.70 7.88
N ILE A 147 1.37 -9.70 8.84
CA ILE A 147 0.86 -8.49 9.47
C ILE A 147 1.54 -8.27 10.83
N ASN A 148 1.80 -7.02 11.17
CA ASN A 148 2.28 -6.59 12.48
C ASN A 148 1.90 -5.13 12.69
N HIS A 149 0.66 -4.90 13.09
CA HIS A 149 0.10 -3.55 13.21
C HIS A 149 -0.81 -3.42 14.44
N LEU A 150 -1.16 -2.19 14.78
CA LEU A 150 -2.18 -1.88 15.78
C LEU A 150 -3.55 -1.76 15.09
N GLY A 151 -4.57 -2.24 15.78
CA GLY A 151 -5.97 -2.03 15.42
C GLY A 151 -6.41 -2.54 14.06
N HIS A 152 -7.48 -1.95 13.57
CA HIS A 152 -8.06 -2.22 12.26
C HIS A 152 -8.57 -0.93 11.62
N SER A 153 -8.96 -1.00 10.34
CA SER A 153 -9.63 0.11 9.66
C SER A 153 -11.04 -0.27 9.25
N GLU A 154 -11.96 0.63 9.50
CA GLU A 154 -13.30 0.63 8.91
C GLU A 154 -13.19 1.21 7.50
N LEU A 155 -13.74 0.51 6.51
CA LEU A 155 -13.89 1.01 5.15
C LEU A 155 -15.15 1.85 5.04
N LEU A 156 -15.05 2.99 4.36
CA LEU A 156 -16.17 3.88 4.11
C LEU A 156 -16.71 3.66 2.69
N ALA A 157 -17.83 4.32 2.37
CA ALA A 157 -18.49 4.20 1.07
C ALA A 157 -17.52 4.47 -0.10
N GLY A 158 -17.59 3.62 -1.11
CA GLY A 158 -16.74 3.69 -2.31
C GLY A 158 -15.43 2.89 -2.22
N ALA A 159 -15.19 2.18 -1.12
CA ALA A 159 -14.09 1.25 -0.97
C ALA A 159 -14.59 -0.19 -0.78
N THR A 160 -13.78 -1.14 -1.26
CA THR A 160 -13.96 -2.58 -1.01
C THR A 160 -12.71 -3.15 -0.35
N PRO A 161 -12.80 -4.27 0.37
CA PRO A 161 -11.62 -4.98 0.85
C PRO A 161 -10.72 -5.38 -0.33
N LEU A 162 -9.40 -5.34 -0.11
CA LEU A 162 -8.42 -5.83 -1.08
C LEU A 162 -8.48 -7.36 -1.18
N MET A 163 -8.67 -8.03 -0.04
CA MET A 163 -8.81 -9.48 0.03
C MET A 163 -9.61 -9.89 1.27
N THR A 164 -10.09 -11.13 1.26
CA THR A 164 -10.68 -11.81 2.43
C THR A 164 -9.67 -12.80 3.00
N LEU A 165 -9.29 -12.63 4.25
CA LEU A 165 -8.40 -13.54 4.97
C LEU A 165 -9.12 -14.85 5.28
N GLU A 166 -8.50 -15.98 4.97
CA GLU A 166 -9.04 -17.30 5.31
C GLU A 166 -8.84 -17.66 6.79
N ASN A 167 -7.78 -17.12 7.41
CA ASN A 167 -7.42 -17.36 8.80
C ASN A 167 -6.90 -16.07 9.42
N PRO A 168 -7.77 -15.11 9.72
CA PRO A 168 -7.35 -13.91 10.41
C PRO A 168 -6.85 -14.27 11.83
N PRO A 169 -5.83 -13.59 12.36
CA PRO A 169 -5.51 -13.63 13.77
C PRO A 169 -6.74 -13.34 14.63
N GLU A 170 -6.81 -13.94 15.81
CA GLU A 170 -7.94 -13.78 16.74
C GLU A 170 -8.26 -12.30 16.98
N GLY A 171 -9.53 -11.93 16.81
CA GLY A 171 -10.02 -10.57 16.96
C GLY A 171 -9.78 -9.64 15.77
N LEU A 172 -9.05 -10.08 14.73
CA LEU A 172 -8.92 -9.30 13.49
C LEU A 172 -10.07 -9.64 12.54
N PRO A 173 -10.73 -8.65 11.91
CA PRO A 173 -11.67 -8.89 10.82
C PRO A 173 -11.07 -9.70 9.68
N SER A 174 -11.89 -10.48 8.97
CA SER A 174 -11.44 -11.20 7.77
C SER A 174 -11.18 -10.28 6.58
N GLU A 175 -11.82 -9.13 6.54
CA GLU A 175 -11.59 -8.12 5.50
C GLU A 175 -10.24 -7.44 5.71
N GLU A 176 -9.39 -7.50 4.70
CA GLU A 176 -8.05 -6.91 4.73
C GLU A 176 -7.84 -5.98 3.54
N GLY A 177 -7.19 -4.83 3.84
CA GLY A 177 -6.81 -3.86 2.85
C GLY A 177 -7.96 -3.02 2.32
N LEU A 178 -7.64 -2.18 1.33
CA LEU A 178 -8.61 -1.32 0.65
C LEU A 178 -8.31 -1.26 -0.83
N ARG A 179 -9.35 -1.38 -1.64
CA ARG A 179 -9.37 -1.15 -3.06
C ARG A 179 -10.46 -0.15 -3.41
N ALA A 180 -10.10 0.86 -4.20
CA ALA A 180 -11.02 1.80 -4.83
C ALA A 180 -10.34 2.37 -6.08
N PRO A 181 -11.04 3.10 -6.97
CA PRO A 181 -10.39 3.72 -8.13
C PRO A 181 -9.19 4.58 -7.71
N HIS A 182 -8.02 4.26 -8.26
CA HIS A 182 -6.72 4.89 -7.96
C HIS A 182 -6.20 4.70 -6.52
N LEU A 183 -6.84 3.86 -5.69
CA LEU A 183 -6.46 3.64 -4.29
C LEU A 183 -6.16 2.16 -4.04
N PHE A 184 -5.02 1.89 -3.45
CA PHE A 184 -4.58 0.59 -3.00
C PHE A 184 -3.98 0.71 -1.60
N ALA A 185 -4.47 -0.05 -0.64
CA ALA A 185 -3.87 -0.11 0.68
C ALA A 185 -3.91 -1.51 1.27
N THR A 186 -2.91 -1.83 2.12
CA THR A 186 -2.85 -3.11 2.84
C THR A 186 -2.09 -2.96 4.16
N ARG A 187 -2.42 -3.78 5.14
CA ARG A 187 -1.64 -3.99 6.36
C ARG A 187 -0.64 -5.14 6.26
N VAL A 188 -0.66 -5.89 5.16
CA VAL A 188 0.42 -6.83 4.87
C VAL A 188 1.72 -6.05 4.79
N GLY A 189 2.61 -6.29 5.75
CA GLY A 189 3.85 -5.57 5.94
C GLY A 189 5.01 -6.11 5.10
N GLY A 190 6.16 -5.49 5.29
CA GLY A 190 7.36 -5.82 4.53
C GLY A 190 7.25 -5.39 3.06
N PRO A 191 7.96 -6.06 2.16
CA PRO A 191 7.88 -5.82 0.73
C PRO A 191 6.62 -6.48 0.13
N ALA A 192 5.43 -6.04 0.58
CA ALA A 192 4.13 -6.66 0.25
C ALA A 192 3.93 -6.85 -1.26
N LEU A 193 4.31 -5.86 -2.07
CA LEU A 193 4.20 -5.93 -3.53
C LEU A 193 5.19 -6.91 -4.18
N ALA A 194 6.33 -7.20 -3.55
CA ALA A 194 7.26 -8.22 -4.05
C ALA A 194 6.74 -9.63 -3.76
N LEU A 195 6.10 -9.82 -2.62
CA LEU A 195 5.51 -11.11 -2.25
C LEU A 195 4.21 -11.38 -3.01
N ASN A 196 3.48 -10.33 -3.38
CA ASN A 196 2.23 -10.38 -4.15
C ASN A 196 2.37 -9.54 -5.43
N PRO A 197 3.16 -10.00 -6.43
CA PRO A 197 3.46 -9.21 -7.64
C PRO A 197 2.23 -8.86 -8.46
N HIS A 198 1.16 -9.64 -8.37
CA HIS A 198 -0.10 -9.32 -9.03
C HIS A 198 -0.71 -8.00 -8.53
N TRP A 199 -0.51 -7.62 -7.26
CA TRP A 199 -0.89 -6.29 -6.76
C TRP A 199 -0.09 -5.17 -7.44
N ALA A 200 1.24 -5.36 -7.55
CA ALA A 200 2.10 -4.41 -8.26
C ALA A 200 1.68 -4.29 -9.75
N MET A 201 1.37 -5.42 -10.37
CA MET A 201 0.91 -5.44 -11.77
C MET A 201 -0.43 -4.77 -11.97
N ASP A 202 -1.37 -4.88 -11.03
CA ASP A 202 -2.65 -4.16 -11.11
C ASP A 202 -2.45 -2.65 -11.03
N ILE A 203 -1.61 -2.17 -10.09
CA ILE A 203 -1.27 -0.75 -9.96
C ILE A 203 -0.59 -0.24 -11.23
N VAL A 204 0.41 -0.96 -11.75
CA VAL A 204 1.13 -0.61 -12.99
C VAL A 204 0.18 -0.60 -14.18
N ARG A 205 -0.71 -1.58 -14.29
CA ARG A 205 -1.72 -1.65 -15.37
C ARG A 205 -2.63 -0.43 -15.34
N GLU A 206 -3.15 -0.06 -14.19
CA GLU A 206 -4.00 1.13 -14.04
C GLU A 206 -3.24 2.40 -14.39
N THR A 207 -1.97 2.52 -13.95
CA THR A 207 -1.11 3.66 -14.27
C THR A 207 -0.87 3.78 -15.78
N LEU A 208 -0.57 2.70 -16.47
CA LEU A 208 -0.35 2.69 -17.91
C LEU A 208 -1.64 2.97 -18.68
N THR A 209 -2.73 2.32 -18.30
CA THR A 209 -4.03 2.48 -18.95
C THR A 209 -4.56 3.91 -18.83
N SER A 210 -4.35 4.59 -17.70
CA SER A 210 -4.74 5.99 -17.51
C SER A 210 -4.01 6.94 -18.48
N ARG A 211 -2.85 6.53 -18.99
CA ARG A 211 -2.09 7.24 -20.04
C ARG A 211 -2.31 6.70 -21.47
N GLY A 212 -3.29 5.82 -21.65
CA GLY A 212 -3.59 5.21 -22.96
C GLY A 212 -2.53 4.22 -23.44
N LEU A 213 -1.73 3.65 -22.50
CA LEU A 213 -0.69 2.67 -22.81
C LEU A 213 -1.18 1.26 -22.48
N THR A 214 -0.70 0.28 -23.26
CA THR A 214 -0.97 -1.14 -22.99
C THR A 214 0.16 -1.71 -22.14
N PRO A 215 -0.15 -2.37 -20.99
CA PRO A 215 0.87 -3.04 -20.20
C PRO A 215 1.37 -4.29 -20.93
N GLU A 216 2.68 -4.44 -21.04
CA GLU A 216 3.35 -5.56 -21.69
C GLU A 216 4.32 -6.26 -20.73
N PRO A 217 3.80 -7.12 -19.80
CA PRO A 217 4.66 -7.84 -18.87
C PRO A 217 5.54 -8.85 -19.61
N GLY A 218 6.87 -8.74 -19.42
CA GLY A 218 7.87 -9.61 -20.01
C GLY A 218 8.35 -10.73 -19.08
N GLU A 219 9.47 -11.37 -19.46
CA GLU A 219 10.09 -12.47 -18.70
C GLU A 219 10.45 -12.08 -17.25
N PHE A 220 10.83 -10.83 -17.00
CA PHE A 220 11.11 -10.36 -15.65
C PHE A 220 9.91 -10.59 -14.74
N HIS A 221 8.72 -10.16 -15.16
CA HIS A 221 7.49 -10.27 -14.38
C HIS A 221 7.09 -11.73 -14.14
N GLN A 222 7.31 -12.61 -15.14
CA GLN A 222 7.07 -14.05 -14.99
C GLN A 222 8.01 -14.68 -13.96
N ARG A 223 9.31 -14.32 -13.98
CA ARG A 223 10.28 -14.79 -12.99
C ARG A 223 9.95 -14.32 -11.57
N VAL A 224 9.56 -13.05 -11.42
CA VAL A 224 9.17 -12.49 -10.12
C VAL A 224 7.93 -13.21 -9.58
N GLU A 225 6.91 -13.43 -10.41
CA GLU A 225 5.70 -14.17 -9.99
C GLU A 225 6.03 -15.61 -9.62
N ALA A 226 6.85 -16.31 -10.36
CA ALA A 226 7.26 -17.68 -10.06
C ALA A 226 8.01 -17.78 -8.70
N ALA A 227 8.87 -16.81 -8.40
CA ALA A 227 9.58 -16.75 -7.12
C ALA A 227 8.63 -16.42 -5.95
N ALA A 228 7.75 -15.44 -6.14
CA ALA A 228 6.77 -15.02 -5.15
C ALA A 228 5.76 -16.12 -4.86
N SER A 229 5.28 -16.84 -5.88
CA SER A 229 4.37 -17.98 -5.72
C SER A 229 4.96 -19.06 -4.82
N LYS A 230 6.25 -19.40 -4.98
CA LYS A 230 6.94 -20.34 -4.09
C LYS A 230 6.98 -19.84 -2.64
N ALA A 231 7.27 -18.55 -2.45
CA ALA A 231 7.32 -17.96 -1.11
C ALA A 231 5.93 -17.93 -0.45
N ARG A 232 4.87 -17.56 -1.19
CA ARG A 232 3.48 -17.61 -0.70
C ARG A 232 3.08 -19.03 -0.32
N SER A 233 3.37 -20.01 -1.17
CA SER A 233 3.05 -21.42 -0.89
C SER A 233 3.65 -21.92 0.43
N LEU A 234 4.87 -21.49 0.79
CA LEU A 234 5.48 -21.84 2.07
C LEU A 234 4.73 -21.22 3.27
N ILE A 235 4.24 -19.99 3.14
CA ILE A 235 3.42 -19.34 4.18
C ILE A 235 2.11 -20.11 4.34
N ILE A 236 1.43 -20.39 3.23
CA ILE A 236 0.15 -21.09 3.21
C ILE A 236 0.27 -22.48 3.84
N GLN A 237 1.30 -23.25 3.47
CA GLN A 237 1.57 -24.56 4.04
C GLN A 237 1.78 -24.51 5.56
N ARG A 238 2.55 -23.50 6.06
CA ARG A 238 2.72 -23.32 7.51
C ARG A 238 1.40 -22.99 8.23
N LEU A 239 0.56 -22.16 7.62
CA LEU A 239 -0.75 -21.83 8.19
C LEU A 239 -1.68 -23.05 8.22
N GLN A 240 -1.67 -23.88 7.18
CA GLN A 240 -2.46 -25.11 7.10
C GLN A 240 -1.97 -26.18 8.11
N SER A 241 -0.67 -26.26 8.34
CA SER A 241 -0.09 -27.23 9.30
C SER A 241 -0.31 -26.89 10.78
N ARG A 242 -0.74 -25.68 11.09
CA ARG A 242 -1.05 -25.23 12.46
C ARG A 242 -2.51 -25.45 12.86
N ARG A 243 -3.33 -25.95 11.94
CA ARG A 243 -4.72 -26.36 12.17
C ARG A 243 -4.75 -27.81 12.66
#